data_c934ce29b08db2d0c0eec3854b236013
#
_entry.id   c934ce29b08db2d0c0eec3854b236013
#
_cell.length_a   1.000
_cell.length_b   1.000
_cell.length_c   1.000
_cell.angle_alpha   90.00
_cell.angle_beta   90.00
_cell.angle_gamma   90.00
#
_symmetry.space_group_name_H-M   'P 1'
#
loop_
_entity.id
_entity.type
_entity.pdbx_description
1 polymer ?
#
loop_
_entity_poly.entity_id
_entity_poly.type
_entity_poly.pdbx_seq_one_letter_code
_entity_poly.pdbx_strand_id
1 'polypeptide(L)'
;MDLFNYFRRETSEVNIGAVPLGGPNPIRIQSMTNTSTMDTEACVEQAKRIVDAGGEYVRLTTQGVKEAENLMNINIGLRSQGYMVPLVADVHFNPKVADVAAQYAEKVRINPGNYVDAARTFKTVSYTHLR
;
A
#
# COMPACT_ATOMS: atom_id res chain seq x y z
N MET A 1 -12.10 34.25 -2.57
CA MET A 1 -11.06 33.32 -2.99
C MET A 1 -10.24 33.94 -4.11
N ASP A 2 -8.96 33.90 -3.99
CA ASP A 2 -8.08 34.40 -5.05
C ASP A 2 -7.90 33.32 -6.10
N LEU A 3 -8.24 33.63 -7.35
CA LEU A 3 -8.16 32.69 -8.47
C LEU A 3 -6.71 32.42 -8.90
N PHE A 4 -5.78 33.29 -8.55
CA PHE A 4 -4.39 33.22 -8.99
C PHE A 4 -3.44 32.69 -7.91
N ASN A 5 -3.87 32.69 -6.68
CA ASN A 5 -3.09 32.21 -5.54
C ASN A 5 -3.78 31.00 -4.91
N TYR A 6 -3.38 29.83 -5.39
CA TYR A 6 -3.92 28.59 -4.87
C TYR A 6 -3.12 28.13 -3.66
N PHE A 7 -3.80 27.93 -2.55
CA PHE A 7 -3.20 27.37 -1.34
C PHE A 7 -3.75 25.98 -1.08
N ARG A 8 -2.86 25.01 -1.09
CA ARG A 8 -3.23 23.65 -0.71
C ARG A 8 -3.54 23.63 0.79
N ARG A 9 -4.57 22.85 1.12
CA ARG A 9 -4.83 22.55 2.52
C ARG A 9 -3.62 21.84 3.10
N GLU A 10 -3.17 22.23 4.27
CA GLU A 10 -2.11 21.55 4.98
C GLU A 10 -2.58 20.16 5.41
N THR A 11 -1.78 19.16 5.13
CA THR A 11 -2.03 17.77 5.50
C THR A 11 -0.89 17.27 6.36
N SER A 12 -1.15 16.21 7.13
CA SER A 12 -0.11 15.56 7.91
C SER A 12 0.82 14.78 7.00
N GLU A 13 2.11 14.81 7.32
CA GLU A 13 3.10 13.98 6.63
C GLU A 13 3.06 12.57 7.19
N VAL A 14 3.03 11.59 6.31
CA VAL A 14 3.07 10.17 6.67
C VAL A 14 4.26 9.51 5.96
N ASN A 15 5.07 8.82 6.73
CA ASN A 15 6.20 8.09 6.17
C ASN A 15 5.75 6.72 5.67
N ILE A 16 5.93 6.50 4.37
CA ILE A 16 5.65 5.22 3.73
C ILE A 16 6.96 4.69 3.18
N GLY A 17 7.62 3.86 3.96
CA GLY A 17 8.99 3.46 3.66
C GLY A 17 9.89 4.69 3.57
N ALA A 18 10.66 4.79 2.50
CA ALA A 18 11.56 5.92 2.26
C ALA A 18 10.89 7.08 1.49
N VAL A 19 9.60 6.96 1.15
CA VAL A 19 8.88 7.95 0.32
C VAL A 19 7.76 8.57 1.15
N PRO A 20 7.98 9.75 1.75
CA PRO A 20 6.95 10.40 2.56
C PRO A 20 5.81 10.95 1.73
N LEU A 21 4.61 10.92 2.28
CA LEU A 21 3.36 11.35 1.64
C LEU A 21 2.71 12.44 2.49
N GLY A 22 2.15 13.44 1.83
CA GLY A 22 1.44 14.52 2.49
C GLY A 22 2.36 15.64 2.97
N GLY A 23 1.83 16.58 3.74
CA GLY A 23 2.56 17.75 4.18
C GLY A 23 3.12 18.55 3.00
N PRO A 24 4.41 18.96 3.05
CA PRO A 24 5.03 19.71 1.96
C PRO A 24 5.50 18.84 0.80
N ASN A 25 5.31 17.53 0.86
CA ASN A 25 5.80 16.61 -0.15
C ASN A 25 4.98 16.71 -1.44
N PRO A 26 5.58 16.43 -2.61
CA PRO A 26 4.86 16.40 -3.87
C PRO A 26 3.84 15.26 -3.93
N ILE A 27 2.92 15.35 -4.87
CA ILE A 27 2.00 14.25 -5.17
C ILE A 27 2.80 13.04 -5.63
N ARG A 28 2.50 11.87 -5.07
CA ARG A 28 3.23 10.64 -5.38
C ARG A 28 2.53 9.87 -6.49
N ILE A 29 3.33 9.22 -7.32
CA ILE A 29 2.84 8.38 -8.42
C ILE A 29 2.76 6.94 -7.93
N GLN A 30 1.57 6.38 -8.00
CA GLN A 30 1.31 5.00 -7.61
C GLN A 30 0.72 4.23 -8.78
N SER A 31 1.19 3.01 -8.99
CA SER A 31 0.60 2.09 -9.96
C SER A 31 0.33 0.75 -9.29
N MET A 32 -0.52 -0.04 -9.92
CA MET A 32 -0.96 -1.31 -9.38
C MET A 32 -0.51 -2.46 -10.27
N THR A 33 -0.08 -3.56 -9.67
CA THR A 33 0.20 -4.78 -10.40
C THR A 33 -1.10 -5.41 -10.88
N ASN A 34 -1.03 -6.07 -12.03
CA ASN A 34 -2.17 -6.84 -12.57
C ASN A 34 -1.89 -8.34 -12.63
N THR A 35 -0.81 -8.78 -12.01
CA THR A 35 -0.44 -10.18 -11.88
C THR A 35 -0.97 -10.75 -10.57
N SER A 36 -1.03 -12.08 -10.48
CA SER A 36 -1.39 -12.73 -9.22
C SER A 36 -0.34 -12.43 -8.14
N THR A 37 -0.78 -11.99 -6.97
CA THR A 37 0.12 -11.72 -5.85
C THR A 37 0.77 -13.01 -5.32
N MET A 38 0.26 -14.17 -5.70
CA MET A 38 0.90 -15.47 -5.42
C MET A 38 2.08 -15.78 -6.35
N ASP A 39 2.17 -15.08 -7.47
CA ASP A 39 3.28 -15.24 -8.42
C ASP A 39 4.37 -14.22 -8.11
N THR A 40 5.31 -14.63 -7.28
CA THR A 40 6.38 -13.74 -6.79
C THR A 40 7.21 -13.17 -7.93
N GLU A 41 7.63 -13.99 -8.88
CA GLU A 41 8.49 -13.53 -9.99
C GLU A 41 7.76 -12.52 -10.87
N ALA A 42 6.51 -12.78 -11.23
CA ALA A 42 5.74 -11.86 -12.05
C ALA A 42 5.50 -10.54 -11.34
N CYS A 43 5.22 -10.58 -10.04
CA CYS A 43 5.04 -9.36 -9.25
C CYS A 43 6.32 -8.55 -9.14
N VAL A 44 7.46 -9.20 -8.91
CA VAL A 44 8.76 -8.51 -8.84
C VAL A 44 9.08 -7.85 -10.17
N GLU A 45 8.94 -8.57 -11.27
CA GLU A 45 9.22 -8.03 -12.61
C GLU A 45 8.28 -6.86 -12.95
N GLN A 46 7.01 -6.96 -12.64
CA GLN A 46 6.06 -5.88 -12.90
C GLN A 46 6.33 -4.67 -12.02
N ALA A 47 6.66 -4.87 -10.75
CA ALA A 47 7.02 -3.80 -9.85
C ALA A 47 8.28 -3.05 -10.34
N LYS A 48 9.26 -3.77 -10.84
CA LYS A 48 10.46 -3.17 -11.44
C LYS A 48 10.11 -2.29 -12.63
N ARG A 49 9.23 -2.75 -13.52
CA ARG A 49 8.76 -1.96 -14.65
C ARG A 49 8.04 -0.69 -14.23
N ILE A 50 7.22 -0.79 -13.17
CA ILE A 50 6.50 0.37 -12.62
C ILE A 50 7.49 1.41 -12.08
N VAL A 51 8.48 0.98 -11.32
CA VAL A 51 9.50 1.88 -10.76
C VAL A 51 10.34 2.51 -11.87
N ASP A 52 10.76 1.73 -12.85
CA ASP A 52 11.57 2.22 -13.96
C ASP A 52 10.79 3.23 -14.82
N ALA A 53 9.46 3.14 -14.82
CA ALA A 53 8.59 4.09 -15.51
C ALA A 53 8.25 5.34 -14.67
N GLY A 54 8.74 5.43 -13.45
CA GLY A 54 8.54 6.59 -12.57
C GLY A 54 7.58 6.37 -11.40
N GLY A 55 7.10 5.16 -11.16
CA GLY A 55 6.26 4.84 -10.03
C GLY A 55 6.99 4.97 -8.70
N GLU A 56 6.34 5.60 -7.73
CA GLU A 56 6.91 5.84 -6.40
C GLU A 56 6.36 4.88 -5.36
N TYR A 57 5.17 4.33 -5.59
CA TYR A 57 4.58 3.26 -4.80
C TYR A 57 4.07 2.17 -5.74
N VAL A 58 4.14 0.93 -5.30
CA VAL A 58 3.58 -0.22 -6.03
C VAL A 58 2.48 -0.85 -5.18
N ARG A 59 1.28 -0.91 -5.74
CA ARG A 59 0.12 -1.46 -5.06
C ARG A 59 -0.17 -2.86 -5.56
N LEU A 60 -0.40 -3.79 -4.64
CA LEU A 60 -0.68 -5.18 -4.93
C LEU A 60 -2.02 -5.60 -4.31
N THR A 61 -2.84 -6.30 -5.07
CA THR A 61 -4.09 -6.85 -4.56
C THR A 61 -3.80 -7.94 -3.55
N THR A 62 -4.43 -7.86 -2.38
CA THR A 62 -4.20 -8.79 -1.28
C THR A 62 -5.55 -9.29 -0.78
N GLN A 63 -6.03 -10.39 -1.37
CA GLN A 63 -7.37 -10.91 -1.12
C GLN A 63 -7.42 -11.97 -0.02
N GLY A 64 -6.28 -12.58 0.30
CA GLY A 64 -6.21 -13.65 1.29
C GLY A 64 -4.94 -13.60 2.11
N VAL A 65 -4.94 -14.37 3.20
CA VAL A 65 -3.79 -14.45 4.10
C VAL A 65 -2.54 -14.98 3.38
N LYS A 66 -2.71 -15.93 2.47
CA LYS A 66 -1.58 -16.47 1.69
C LYS A 66 -0.95 -15.40 0.82
N GLU A 67 -1.75 -14.56 0.18
CA GLU A 67 -1.26 -13.44 -0.61
C GLU A 67 -0.54 -12.42 0.27
N ALA A 68 -1.08 -12.13 1.44
CA ALA A 68 -0.45 -11.23 2.40
C ALA A 68 0.90 -11.78 2.87
N GLU A 69 1.00 -13.06 3.14
CA GLU A 69 2.26 -13.70 3.51
C GLU A 69 3.27 -13.66 2.37
N ASN A 70 2.81 -13.82 1.13
CA ASN A 70 3.68 -13.79 -0.04
C ASN A 70 4.26 -12.40 -0.32
N LEU A 71 3.69 -11.35 0.25
CA LEU A 71 4.28 -10.00 0.17
C LEU A 71 5.70 -9.99 0.73
N MET A 72 6.01 -10.82 1.71
CA MET A 72 7.37 -10.97 2.23
C MET A 72 8.32 -11.40 1.13
N ASN A 73 7.96 -12.39 0.34
CA ASN A 73 8.80 -12.89 -0.75
C ASN A 73 8.98 -11.84 -1.85
N ILE A 74 7.92 -11.12 -2.18
CA ILE A 74 7.97 -10.04 -3.17
C ILE A 74 8.89 -8.92 -2.66
N ASN A 75 8.76 -8.56 -1.40
CA ASN A 75 9.60 -7.54 -0.77
C ASN A 75 11.07 -7.95 -0.80
N ILE A 76 11.37 -9.17 -0.37
CA ILE A 76 12.75 -9.69 -0.39
C ILE A 76 13.30 -9.69 -1.81
N GLY A 77 12.52 -10.14 -2.79
CA GLY A 77 12.93 -10.16 -4.18
C GLY A 77 13.27 -8.77 -4.73
N LEU A 78 12.48 -7.77 -4.38
CA LEU A 78 12.76 -6.39 -4.80
C LEU A 78 13.97 -5.82 -4.09
N ARG A 79 14.09 -5.99 -2.78
CA ARG A 79 15.20 -5.45 -2.00
C ARG A 79 16.54 -6.07 -2.40
N SER A 80 16.53 -7.37 -2.71
CA SER A 80 17.76 -8.05 -3.17
C SER A 80 18.27 -7.54 -4.50
N GLN A 81 17.42 -6.93 -5.32
CA GLN A 81 17.79 -6.33 -6.61
C GLN A 81 18.00 -4.81 -6.52
N GLY A 82 17.99 -4.26 -5.32
CA GLY A 82 18.23 -2.83 -5.09
C GLY A 82 17.01 -1.92 -5.24
N TYR A 83 15.83 -2.49 -5.41
CA TYR A 83 14.58 -1.71 -5.49
C TYR A 83 14.00 -1.50 -4.11
N MET A 84 13.96 -0.25 -3.66
CA MET A 84 13.47 0.14 -2.33
C MET A 84 12.07 0.76 -2.36
N VAL A 85 11.32 0.51 -3.42
CA VAL A 85 9.97 1.06 -3.58
C VAL A 85 9.04 0.55 -2.47
N PRO A 86 8.26 1.43 -1.83
CA PRO A 86 7.26 1.01 -0.85
C PRO A 86 6.15 0.20 -1.51
N LEU A 87 5.77 -0.89 -0.87
CA LEU A 87 4.66 -1.73 -1.31
C LEU A 87 3.39 -1.34 -0.57
N VAL A 88 2.29 -1.24 -1.32
CA VAL A 88 0.96 -0.95 -0.77
C VAL A 88 0.11 -2.21 -0.91
N ALA A 89 -0.32 -2.77 0.19
CA ALA A 89 -1.23 -3.92 0.18
C ALA A 89 -2.67 -3.43 0.08
N ASP A 90 -3.35 -3.78 -1.00
CA ASP A 90 -4.76 -3.46 -1.21
C ASP A 90 -5.60 -4.62 -0.69
N VAL A 91 -6.02 -4.52 0.58
CA VAL A 91 -6.69 -5.60 1.30
C VAL A 91 -8.18 -5.60 1.01
N HIS A 92 -8.71 -6.80 0.73
CA HIS A 92 -10.12 -7.02 0.47
C HIS A 92 -10.74 -7.98 1.49
N PHE A 93 -11.92 -7.62 1.98
CA PHE A 93 -12.90 -8.46 2.67
C PHE A 93 -12.55 -9.05 4.03
N ASN A 94 -11.27 -9.17 4.44
CA ASN A 94 -10.93 -9.87 5.67
C ASN A 94 -9.93 -9.07 6.53
N PRO A 95 -10.31 -8.70 7.77
CA PRO A 95 -9.42 -7.96 8.67
C PRO A 95 -8.11 -8.67 9.01
N LYS A 96 -8.11 -10.01 9.06
CA LYS A 96 -6.88 -10.77 9.30
C LYS A 96 -5.85 -10.55 8.21
N VAL A 97 -6.29 -10.36 6.98
CA VAL A 97 -5.40 -10.09 5.86
C VAL A 97 -4.66 -8.79 6.07
N ALA A 98 -5.34 -7.77 6.59
CA ALA A 98 -4.70 -6.49 6.90
C ALA A 98 -3.63 -6.64 7.98
N ASP A 99 -3.89 -7.43 9.01
CA ASP A 99 -2.93 -7.65 10.08
C ASP A 99 -1.66 -8.34 9.57
N VAL A 100 -1.81 -9.34 8.72
CA VAL A 100 -0.66 -10.03 8.12
C VAL A 100 0.06 -9.12 7.13
N ALA A 101 -0.68 -8.44 6.27
CA ALA A 101 -0.10 -7.54 5.26
C ALA A 101 0.70 -6.40 5.90
N ALA A 102 0.25 -5.89 7.03
CA ALA A 102 0.92 -4.81 7.74
C ALA A 102 2.34 -5.18 8.21
N GLN A 103 2.64 -6.46 8.31
CA GLN A 103 3.98 -6.93 8.68
C GLN A 103 4.96 -6.83 7.52
N TYR A 104 4.49 -6.87 6.28
CA TYR A 104 5.34 -7.01 5.09
C TYR A 104 5.20 -5.87 4.09
N ALA A 105 4.19 -5.04 4.20
CA ALA A 105 3.99 -3.89 3.33
C ALA A 105 4.21 -2.59 4.11
N GLU A 106 4.65 -1.56 3.42
CA GLU A 106 4.88 -0.25 4.02
C GLU A 106 3.58 0.52 4.21
N LYS A 107 2.54 0.15 3.47
CA LYS A 107 1.21 0.76 3.59
C LYS A 107 0.14 -0.30 3.33
N VAL A 108 -0.93 -0.22 4.09
CA VAL A 108 -2.12 -1.07 3.89
C VAL A 108 -3.30 -0.18 3.54
N ARG A 109 -3.95 -0.50 2.41
CA ARG A 109 -5.18 0.17 2.01
C ARG A 109 -6.35 -0.74 2.33
N ILE A 110 -7.33 -0.21 3.03
CA ILE A 110 -8.58 -0.93 3.31
C ILE A 110 -9.76 -0.08 2.85
N ASN A 111 -10.88 -0.77 2.55
CA ASN A 111 -12.16 -0.10 2.34
C ASN A 111 -13.02 -0.37 3.58
N PRO A 112 -13.33 0.64 4.41
CA PRO A 112 -14.09 0.42 5.64
C PRO A 112 -15.44 -0.28 5.42
N GLY A 113 -16.09 -0.05 4.28
CA GLY A 113 -17.36 -0.69 3.95
C GLY A 113 -17.25 -2.19 3.72
N ASN A 114 -16.09 -2.67 3.27
CA ASN A 114 -15.82 -4.08 3.01
C ASN A 114 -14.95 -4.74 4.08
N TYR A 115 -14.31 -3.94 4.93
CA TYR A 115 -13.37 -4.41 5.92
C TYR A 115 -14.08 -4.95 7.16
N VAL A 116 -15.22 -4.38 7.52
CA VAL A 116 -15.98 -4.71 8.72
C VAL A 116 -17.00 -5.79 8.39
N ASP A 117 -16.95 -6.94 9.07
CA ASP A 117 -18.02 -7.92 8.98
C ASP A 117 -19.17 -7.54 9.91
N ALA A 118 -20.28 -8.28 9.85
CA ALA A 118 -21.50 -7.97 10.62
C ALA A 118 -21.29 -8.02 12.14
N ALA A 119 -20.24 -8.66 12.62
CA ALA A 119 -19.95 -8.80 14.05
C ALA A 119 -18.97 -7.73 14.56
N ARG A 120 -18.40 -6.91 13.69
CA ARG A 120 -17.40 -5.91 14.05
C ARG A 120 -17.95 -4.51 13.98
N THR A 121 -17.48 -3.65 14.88
CA THR A 121 -17.83 -2.24 14.85
C THR A 121 -16.77 -1.46 14.07
N PHE A 122 -17.20 -0.35 13.48
CA PHE A 122 -16.28 0.56 12.81
C PHE A 122 -15.17 1.07 13.75
N LYS A 123 -15.51 1.27 15.00
CA LYS A 123 -14.54 1.70 16.02
C LYS A 123 -13.40 0.71 16.19
N THR A 124 -13.69 -0.59 16.17
CA THR A 124 -12.67 -1.63 16.24
C THR A 124 -11.77 -1.59 15.02
N VAL A 125 -12.33 -1.43 13.83
CA VAL A 125 -11.58 -1.31 12.59
C VAL A 125 -10.66 -0.10 12.62
N SER A 126 -11.17 1.06 13.02
CA SER A 126 -10.38 2.29 13.11
C SER A 126 -9.20 2.14 14.07
N TYR A 127 -9.43 1.48 15.17
CA TYR A 127 -8.38 1.25 16.17
C TYR A 127 -7.26 0.36 15.63
N THR A 128 -7.62 -0.72 14.96
CA THR A 128 -6.66 -1.63 14.33
C THR A 128 -5.88 -0.93 13.22
N HIS A 129 -6.55 -0.09 12.46
CA HIS A 129 -5.99 0.60 11.30
C HIS A 129 -4.93 1.64 11.67
N LEU A 130 -5.02 2.23 12.85
CA LEU A 130 -4.12 3.30 13.29
C LEU A 130 -2.72 2.81 13.72
N ARG A 131 -2.47 1.55 13.69
CA ARG A 131 -1.15 1.00 14.05
C ARG A 131 -0.10 1.27 13.00
#